data_7783a8c2d3dd89ec5fff83b1cbff426a
#
_entry.id   7783a8c2d3dd89ec5fff83b1cbff426a
#
_cell.length_a   1.000
_cell.length_b   1.000
_cell.length_c   1.000
_cell.angle_alpha   90.00
_cell.angle_beta   90.00
_cell.angle_gamma   90.00
#
_symmetry.space_group_name_H-M   'P 1'
#
loop_
_entity.id
_entity.type
_entity.pdbx_description
1 polymer ?
#
loop_
_entity_poly.entity_id
_entity_poly.type
_entity_poly.pdbx_seq_one_letter_code
_entity_poly.pdbx_strand_id
1 'polypeptide(L)'
;MTYCVGILLKEGIVLASDSRTNAGVDNFATFCKMTVFERAGDRVLVLLSSGNLAGTQAVISVLKQRSEVTDGPPNLWTVRTMFDVVVLVSDAMRDIERRDAPFLESGPISFNASFIVGGQLKGEPPRLFRIYAEGNFIEAGEDTPFLQTGEAKYGKPIIDRVISPTTTLADATKCILVSFDSTMRSNLSVGMPIDLVCYERDSLQLRMRRRFGTGDAYFAALSAEWSEGVRKVFRELPELKWDAPAADRVEEQGRRHR
;
A
#
# COMPACT_ATOMS: atom_id res chain seq x y z
N MET A 1 -9.57 -5.96 -8.45
CA MET A 1 -8.30 -5.19 -8.22
C MET A 1 -8.22 -4.82 -6.74
N THR A 2 -7.12 -4.31 -6.29
CA THR A 2 -6.80 -4.05 -4.87
C THR A 2 -6.01 -2.76 -4.81
N TYR A 3 -6.05 -2.03 -3.73
CA TYR A 3 -5.10 -0.96 -3.44
C TYR A 3 -4.50 -1.16 -2.06
N CYS A 4 -3.19 -1.31 -1.99
CA CYS A 4 -2.42 -1.39 -0.76
C CYS A 4 -1.31 -0.36 -0.79
N VAL A 5 -1.02 0.26 0.36
CA VAL A 5 0.03 1.26 0.52
C VAL A 5 0.67 1.16 1.90
N GLY A 6 1.99 1.29 1.94
CA GLY A 6 2.78 1.45 3.15
C GLY A 6 3.65 2.70 3.02
N ILE A 7 3.79 3.46 4.09
CA ILE A 7 4.63 4.66 4.18
C ILE A 7 5.59 4.48 5.35
N LEU A 8 6.89 4.61 5.09
CA LEU A 8 7.96 4.58 6.06
C LEU A 8 8.40 6.01 6.41
N LEU A 9 8.32 6.36 7.68
CA LEU A 9 8.63 7.68 8.20
C LEU A 9 9.69 7.60 9.30
N LYS A 10 10.28 8.73 9.68
CA LYS A 10 11.17 8.78 10.85
C LYS A 10 10.45 8.36 12.14
N GLU A 11 9.16 8.72 12.27
CA GLU A 11 8.33 8.38 13.43
C GLU A 11 7.80 6.94 13.45
N GLY A 12 7.81 6.22 12.32
CA GLY A 12 7.27 4.86 12.24
C GLY A 12 6.71 4.51 10.87
N ILE A 13 5.67 3.68 10.83
CA ILE A 13 5.07 3.16 9.59
C ILE A 13 3.56 3.30 9.63
N VAL A 14 2.97 3.73 8.52
CA VAL A 14 1.52 3.64 8.30
C VAL A 14 1.26 2.70 7.12
N LEU A 15 0.35 1.73 7.33
CA LEU A 15 -0.03 0.76 6.29
C LEU A 15 -1.55 0.72 6.15
N ALA A 16 -2.04 0.63 4.92
CA ALA A 16 -3.46 0.46 4.68
C ALA A 16 -3.74 -0.38 3.43
N SER A 17 -4.89 -1.07 3.45
CA SER A 17 -5.43 -1.81 2.32
C SER A 17 -6.94 -1.66 2.23
N ASP A 18 -7.48 -1.72 1.03
CA ASP A 18 -8.91 -1.99 0.84
C ASP A 18 -9.23 -3.44 1.17
N SER A 19 -10.52 -3.76 1.30
CA SER A 19 -10.99 -5.12 1.55
C SER A 19 -11.97 -5.61 0.47
N ARG A 20 -12.28 -4.78 -0.54
CA ARG A 20 -13.16 -5.20 -1.63
C ARG A 20 -12.47 -6.21 -2.52
N THR A 21 -13.15 -7.30 -2.81
CA THR A 21 -12.70 -8.31 -3.78
C THR A 21 -13.80 -8.48 -4.81
N ASN A 22 -13.41 -8.49 -6.07
CA ASN A 22 -14.31 -8.63 -7.20
C ASN A 22 -13.92 -9.88 -8.00
N ALA A 23 -14.84 -10.82 -8.11
CA ALA A 23 -14.71 -12.06 -8.88
C ALA A 23 -15.61 -12.06 -10.14
N GLY A 24 -15.76 -10.89 -10.77
CA GLY A 24 -16.65 -10.67 -11.92
C GLY A 24 -17.49 -9.41 -11.75
N VAL A 25 -18.38 -9.11 -12.72
CA VAL A 25 -19.13 -7.84 -12.75
C VAL A 25 -20.07 -7.69 -11.54
N ASP A 26 -20.65 -8.78 -11.06
CA ASP A 26 -21.71 -8.78 -10.03
C ASP A 26 -21.34 -9.51 -8.73
N ASN A 27 -20.11 -10.00 -8.59
CA ASN A 27 -19.70 -10.77 -7.43
C ASN A 27 -18.69 -10.01 -6.55
N PHE A 28 -19.21 -9.12 -5.72
CA PHE A 28 -18.43 -8.39 -4.73
C PHE A 28 -18.41 -9.13 -3.39
N ALA A 29 -17.23 -9.38 -2.87
CA ALA A 29 -17.02 -9.95 -1.56
C ALA A 29 -16.05 -9.07 -0.76
N THR A 30 -16.03 -9.25 0.56
CA THR A 30 -15.12 -8.55 1.46
C THR A 30 -14.13 -9.53 2.04
N PHE A 31 -12.83 -9.35 1.73
CA PHE A 31 -11.74 -10.12 2.31
C PHE A 31 -10.68 -9.16 2.88
N CYS A 32 -10.31 -9.40 4.13
CA CYS A 32 -9.22 -8.64 4.75
C CYS A 32 -7.90 -8.99 4.04
N LYS A 33 -7.23 -7.96 3.50
CA LYS A 33 -5.95 -8.10 2.81
C LYS A 33 -4.77 -7.73 3.69
N MET A 34 -5.05 -7.37 4.94
CA MET A 34 -4.07 -7.03 5.96
C MET A 34 -3.96 -8.16 6.98
N THR A 35 -2.77 -8.71 7.15
CA THR A 35 -2.45 -9.66 8.20
C THR A 35 -1.42 -9.06 9.14
N VAL A 36 -1.66 -9.16 10.43
CA VAL A 36 -0.79 -8.65 11.48
C VAL A 36 -0.25 -9.82 12.31
N PHE A 37 1.07 -9.84 12.50
CA PHE A 37 1.77 -10.70 13.44
C PHE A 37 2.42 -9.78 14.49
N GLU A 38 1.98 -9.89 15.73
CA GLU A 38 2.45 -9.04 16.81
C GLU A 38 2.82 -9.89 18.02
N ARG A 39 4.00 -9.64 18.55
CA ARG A 39 4.45 -10.09 19.87
C ARG A 39 4.97 -8.85 20.60
N ALA A 40 4.15 -8.31 21.48
CA ALA A 40 4.46 -7.07 22.19
C ALA A 40 5.83 -7.12 22.85
N GLY A 41 6.62 -6.07 22.67
CA GLY A 41 7.98 -5.97 23.20
C GLY A 41 9.05 -6.75 22.42
N ASP A 42 8.66 -7.48 21.36
CA ASP A 42 9.57 -8.24 20.50
C ASP A 42 9.49 -7.81 19.03
N ARG A 43 8.31 -7.88 18.43
CA ARG A 43 8.12 -7.54 16.99
C ARG A 43 6.71 -7.19 16.64
N VAL A 44 6.60 -6.36 15.60
CA VAL A 44 5.36 -6.07 14.88
C VAL A 44 5.62 -6.27 13.40
N LEU A 45 4.83 -7.12 12.73
CA LEU A 45 4.90 -7.38 11.31
C LEU A 45 3.50 -7.21 10.70
N VAL A 46 3.40 -6.42 9.65
CA VAL A 46 2.15 -6.20 8.92
C VAL A 46 2.37 -6.57 7.47
N LEU A 47 1.55 -7.47 6.97
CA LEU A 47 1.55 -7.93 5.59
C LEU A 47 0.27 -7.44 4.90
N LEU A 48 0.42 -6.71 3.80
CA LEU A 48 -0.67 -6.36 2.90
C LEU A 48 -0.54 -7.19 1.63
N SER A 49 -1.63 -7.78 1.17
CA SER A 49 -1.62 -8.66 0.01
C SER A 49 -2.45 -8.11 -1.15
N SER A 50 -2.00 -8.34 -2.39
CA SER A 50 -2.75 -8.01 -3.60
C SER A 50 -2.57 -9.10 -4.66
N GLY A 51 -3.51 -9.15 -5.62
CA GLY A 51 -3.49 -10.11 -6.72
C GLY A 51 -4.39 -11.31 -6.47
N ASN A 52 -3.93 -12.51 -6.81
CA ASN A 52 -4.71 -13.74 -6.67
C ASN A 52 -5.02 -14.05 -5.21
N LEU A 53 -6.32 -14.02 -4.85
CA LEU A 53 -6.75 -14.20 -3.46
C LEU A 53 -6.42 -15.59 -2.92
N ALA A 54 -6.62 -16.64 -3.70
CA ALA A 54 -6.33 -18.01 -3.26
C ALA A 54 -4.83 -18.17 -2.98
N GLY A 55 -3.97 -17.66 -3.86
CA GLY A 55 -2.52 -17.68 -3.66
C GLY A 55 -2.09 -16.89 -2.43
N THR A 56 -2.59 -15.66 -2.27
CA THR A 56 -2.22 -14.82 -1.12
C THR A 56 -2.70 -15.41 0.21
N GLN A 57 -3.90 -16.01 0.26
CA GLN A 57 -4.40 -16.70 1.44
C GLN A 57 -3.58 -17.96 1.75
N ALA A 58 -3.16 -18.71 0.73
CA ALA A 58 -2.31 -19.89 0.90
C ALA A 58 -0.94 -19.51 1.48
N VAL A 59 -0.31 -18.43 0.99
CA VAL A 59 0.94 -17.88 1.54
C VAL A 59 0.79 -17.55 3.02
N ILE A 60 -0.26 -16.79 3.39
CA ILE A 60 -0.51 -16.44 4.80
C ILE A 60 -0.74 -17.67 5.65
N SER A 61 -1.45 -18.69 5.14
CA SER A 61 -1.70 -19.96 5.84
C SER A 61 -0.41 -20.71 6.10
N VAL A 62 0.48 -20.82 5.10
CA VAL A 62 1.81 -21.45 5.24
C VAL A 62 2.65 -20.73 6.28
N LEU A 63 2.70 -19.38 6.24
CA LEU A 63 3.44 -18.60 7.23
C LEU A 63 2.92 -18.81 8.65
N LYS A 64 1.60 -18.86 8.84
CA LYS A 64 0.99 -19.18 10.15
C LYS A 64 1.35 -20.57 10.63
N GLN A 65 1.15 -21.60 9.80
CA GLN A 65 1.47 -22.97 10.13
C GLN A 65 2.95 -23.16 10.50
N ARG A 66 3.86 -22.59 9.71
CA ARG A 66 5.31 -22.62 10.04
C ARG A 66 5.62 -21.94 11.37
N SER A 67 4.84 -20.92 11.73
CA SER A 67 5.02 -20.14 12.96
C SER A 67 4.46 -20.82 14.22
N GLU A 68 3.67 -21.89 14.07
CA GLU A 68 3.14 -22.70 15.18
C GLU A 68 4.10 -23.82 15.61
N VAL A 69 5.10 -24.16 14.77
CA VAL A 69 6.07 -25.21 15.05
C VAL A 69 7.21 -24.68 15.89
N THR A 70 7.38 -25.21 17.09
CA THR A 70 8.36 -24.74 18.07
C THR A 70 9.79 -25.14 17.71
N ASP A 71 10.00 -26.37 17.24
CA ASP A 71 11.32 -26.95 16.91
C ASP A 71 11.50 -27.13 15.39
N GLY A 72 10.92 -26.23 14.61
CA GLY A 72 10.93 -26.26 13.15
C GLY A 72 12.00 -25.36 12.52
N PRO A 73 11.97 -25.22 11.19
CA PRO A 73 12.82 -24.29 10.47
C PRO A 73 12.52 -22.83 10.91
N PRO A 74 13.40 -21.88 10.54
CA PRO A 74 13.17 -20.47 10.83
C PRO A 74 11.78 -20.02 10.40
N ASN A 75 11.12 -19.25 11.25
CA ASN A 75 9.76 -18.76 11.03
C ASN A 75 9.63 -17.29 11.48
N LEU A 76 8.45 -16.69 11.32
CA LEU A 76 8.22 -15.27 11.62
C LEU A 76 8.53 -14.88 13.07
N TRP A 77 8.56 -15.86 14.01
CA TRP A 77 8.86 -15.61 15.42
C TRP A 77 10.31 -15.84 15.81
N THR A 78 11.09 -16.54 14.97
CA THR A 78 12.46 -16.96 15.29
C THR A 78 13.54 -16.22 14.51
N VAL A 79 13.20 -15.67 13.34
CA VAL A 79 14.13 -14.86 12.54
C VAL A 79 14.51 -13.56 13.28
N ARG A 80 15.70 -13.03 12.96
CA ARG A 80 16.29 -11.93 13.71
C ARG A 80 16.28 -10.60 12.99
N THR A 81 15.98 -10.59 11.69
CA THR A 81 15.99 -9.38 10.86
C THR A 81 14.72 -9.25 10.03
N MET A 82 14.34 -8.01 9.72
CA MET A 82 13.24 -7.74 8.77
C MET A 82 13.55 -8.29 7.39
N PHE A 83 14.83 -8.36 7.01
CA PHE A 83 15.24 -9.00 5.75
C PHE A 83 14.88 -10.49 5.75
N ASP A 84 15.18 -11.22 6.83
CA ASP A 84 14.82 -12.64 6.95
C ASP A 84 13.30 -12.85 6.91
N VAL A 85 12.52 -11.93 7.52
CA VAL A 85 11.05 -11.95 7.42
C VAL A 85 10.61 -11.90 5.95
N VAL A 86 11.18 -10.98 5.18
CA VAL A 86 10.83 -10.80 3.76
C VAL A 86 11.25 -12.02 2.94
N VAL A 87 12.42 -12.62 3.22
CA VAL A 87 12.86 -13.86 2.60
C VAL A 87 11.86 -15.00 2.89
N LEU A 88 11.40 -15.16 4.14
CA LEU A 88 10.40 -16.17 4.49
C LEU A 88 9.08 -15.99 3.72
N VAL A 89 8.63 -14.76 3.55
CA VAL A 89 7.41 -14.46 2.76
C VAL A 89 7.65 -14.79 1.29
N SER A 90 8.80 -14.40 0.74
CA SER A 90 9.19 -14.65 -0.65
C SER A 90 9.27 -16.15 -0.94
N ASP A 91 9.87 -16.92 -0.04
CA ASP A 91 9.98 -18.36 -0.20
C ASP A 91 8.62 -19.05 -0.10
N ALA A 92 7.76 -18.59 0.82
CA ALA A 92 6.37 -19.09 0.88
C ALA A 92 5.59 -18.78 -0.41
N MET A 93 5.81 -17.60 -1.02
CA MET A 93 5.20 -17.25 -2.32
C MET A 93 5.67 -18.21 -3.43
N ARG A 94 6.98 -18.42 -3.56
CA ARG A 94 7.56 -19.33 -4.56
C ARG A 94 7.11 -20.77 -4.37
N ASP A 95 6.96 -21.22 -3.12
CA ASP A 95 6.47 -22.57 -2.81
C ASP A 95 5.02 -22.75 -3.26
N ILE A 96 4.16 -21.77 -2.99
CA ILE A 96 2.75 -21.81 -3.40
C ILE A 96 2.64 -21.67 -4.93
N GLU A 97 3.39 -20.76 -5.55
CA GLU A 97 3.44 -20.64 -7.00
C GLU A 97 3.85 -21.93 -7.66
N ARG A 98 4.97 -22.54 -7.25
CA ARG A 98 5.45 -23.81 -7.79
C ARG A 98 4.43 -24.94 -7.66
N ARG A 99 3.66 -24.94 -6.57
CA ARG A 99 2.59 -25.93 -6.36
C ARG A 99 1.39 -25.70 -7.28
N ASP A 100 0.96 -24.45 -7.44
CA ASP A 100 -0.34 -24.10 -8.03
C ASP A 100 -0.25 -23.67 -9.49
N ALA A 101 0.88 -23.07 -9.95
CA ALA A 101 1.05 -22.57 -11.31
C ALA A 101 0.76 -23.61 -12.41
N PRO A 102 1.22 -24.88 -12.32
CA PRO A 102 0.94 -25.88 -13.35
C PRO A 102 -0.56 -26.12 -13.58
N PHE A 103 -1.40 -25.87 -12.59
CA PHE A 103 -2.85 -26.02 -12.70
C PHE A 103 -3.55 -24.75 -13.18
N LEU A 104 -2.88 -23.59 -13.08
CA LEU A 104 -3.41 -22.30 -13.52
C LEU A 104 -3.05 -21.98 -14.99
N GLU A 105 -1.96 -22.52 -15.52
CA GLU A 105 -1.48 -22.28 -16.89
C GLU A 105 -2.50 -22.68 -17.98
N SER A 106 -3.42 -23.60 -17.69
CA SER A 106 -4.49 -24.01 -18.61
C SER A 106 -5.73 -23.09 -18.59
N GLY A 107 -5.74 -22.04 -17.77
CA GLY A 107 -6.88 -21.15 -17.55
C GLY A 107 -6.54 -19.66 -17.70
N PRO A 108 -7.55 -18.79 -17.62
CA PRO A 108 -7.36 -17.32 -17.68
C PRO A 108 -6.80 -16.72 -16.38
N ILE A 109 -6.49 -17.53 -15.37
CA ILE A 109 -6.06 -17.08 -14.03
C ILE A 109 -4.56 -17.31 -13.90
N SER A 110 -3.82 -16.24 -13.58
CA SER A 110 -2.40 -16.33 -13.26
C SER A 110 -2.16 -16.25 -11.74
N PHE A 111 -1.04 -16.82 -11.29
CA PHE A 111 -0.55 -16.64 -9.93
C PHE A 111 0.09 -15.25 -9.78
N ASN A 112 -0.70 -14.22 -9.87
CA ASN A 112 -0.20 -12.86 -9.69
C ASN A 112 -0.47 -12.41 -8.24
N ALA A 113 0.44 -12.74 -7.34
CA ALA A 113 0.39 -12.34 -5.93
C ALA A 113 1.54 -11.38 -5.62
N SER A 114 1.30 -10.35 -4.86
CA SER A 114 2.34 -9.46 -4.33
C SER A 114 2.02 -9.02 -2.91
N PHE A 115 3.06 -8.68 -2.16
CA PHE A 115 2.92 -8.25 -0.77
C PHE A 115 3.65 -6.94 -0.51
N ILE A 116 3.11 -6.15 0.43
CA ILE A 116 3.85 -5.14 1.16
C ILE A 116 4.07 -5.70 2.57
N VAL A 117 5.31 -5.70 3.02
CA VAL A 117 5.70 -6.15 4.35
C VAL A 117 6.34 -5.00 5.09
N GLY A 118 5.73 -4.57 6.17
CA GLY A 118 6.25 -3.50 7.01
C GLY A 118 6.26 -3.90 8.48
N GLY A 119 7.20 -3.35 9.24
CA GLY A 119 7.27 -3.63 10.66
C GLY A 119 8.63 -3.37 11.27
N GLN A 120 8.80 -3.89 12.48
CA GLN A 120 10.02 -3.76 13.24
C GLN A 120 10.22 -4.99 14.13
N LEU A 121 11.47 -5.45 14.21
CA LEU A 121 11.95 -6.38 15.20
C LEU A 121 12.75 -5.61 16.28
N LYS A 122 12.73 -6.12 17.50
CA LYS A 122 13.52 -5.54 18.59
C LYS A 122 15.00 -5.48 18.23
N GLY A 123 15.58 -4.29 18.33
CA GLY A 123 16.99 -4.04 18.01
C GLY A 123 17.26 -3.67 16.54
N GLU A 124 16.24 -3.66 15.68
CA GLU A 124 16.33 -3.14 14.31
C GLU A 124 15.50 -1.87 14.13
N PRO A 125 15.78 -1.03 13.13
CA PRO A 125 14.88 0.05 12.73
C PRO A 125 13.62 -0.51 12.06
N PRO A 126 12.51 0.26 12.03
CA PRO A 126 11.36 -0.07 11.21
C PRO A 126 11.77 -0.11 9.73
N ARG A 127 11.27 -1.11 9.01
CA ARG A 127 11.56 -1.31 7.58
C ARG A 127 10.29 -1.64 6.80
N LEU A 128 10.28 -1.28 5.52
CA LEU A 128 9.14 -1.48 4.62
C LEU A 128 9.62 -2.04 3.29
N PHE A 129 8.99 -3.13 2.85
CA PHE A 129 9.35 -3.85 1.63
C PHE A 129 8.14 -4.08 0.74
N ARG A 130 8.37 -4.17 -0.57
CA ARG A 130 7.41 -4.70 -1.53
C ARG A 130 7.99 -5.94 -2.19
N ILE A 131 7.24 -7.05 -2.12
CA ILE A 131 7.57 -8.33 -2.75
C ILE A 131 6.72 -8.43 -4.03
N TYR A 132 7.39 -8.66 -5.15
CA TYR A 132 6.78 -8.88 -6.46
C TYR A 132 6.30 -10.32 -6.62
N ALA A 133 5.56 -10.59 -7.69
CA ALA A 133 4.98 -11.92 -7.94
C ALA A 133 6.06 -13.02 -8.03
N GLU A 134 7.23 -12.68 -8.55
CA GLU A 134 8.39 -13.57 -8.69
C GLU A 134 9.13 -13.83 -7.37
N GLY A 135 8.69 -13.22 -6.28
CA GLY A 135 9.29 -13.33 -4.96
C GLY A 135 10.57 -12.51 -4.76
N ASN A 136 10.98 -11.71 -5.74
CA ASN A 136 12.00 -10.67 -5.53
C ASN A 136 11.36 -9.45 -4.86
N PHE A 137 12.16 -8.59 -4.23
CA PHE A 137 11.64 -7.48 -3.46
C PHE A 137 12.52 -6.24 -3.52
N ILE A 138 11.90 -5.10 -3.22
CA ILE A 138 12.55 -3.80 -3.01
C ILE A 138 12.24 -3.29 -1.61
N GLU A 139 13.09 -2.42 -1.12
CA GLU A 139 12.96 -1.75 0.17
C GLU A 139 12.69 -0.26 -0.02
N ALA A 140 11.83 0.31 0.82
CA ALA A 140 11.63 1.75 0.90
C ALA A 140 12.85 2.42 1.53
N GLY A 141 13.18 3.61 1.07
CA GLY A 141 14.29 4.42 1.57
C GLY A 141 13.92 5.90 1.65
N GLU A 142 14.89 6.76 1.94
CA GLU A 142 14.66 8.20 2.07
C GLU A 142 14.13 8.83 0.78
N ASP A 143 14.62 8.42 -0.38
CA ASP A 143 14.19 8.93 -1.68
C ASP A 143 12.81 8.40 -2.11
N THR A 144 12.43 7.23 -1.60
CA THR A 144 11.13 6.60 -1.87
C THR A 144 10.57 6.05 -0.56
N PRO A 145 9.96 6.93 0.27
CA PRO A 145 9.52 6.55 1.62
C PRO A 145 8.19 5.81 1.63
N PHE A 146 7.64 5.44 0.48
CA PHE A 146 6.39 4.69 0.41
C PHE A 146 6.42 3.64 -0.71
N LEU A 147 5.66 2.57 -0.50
CA LEU A 147 5.47 1.50 -1.48
C LEU A 147 3.99 1.23 -1.66
N GLN A 148 3.60 0.95 -2.90
CA GLN A 148 2.21 0.68 -3.26
C GLN A 148 2.12 -0.61 -4.09
N THR A 149 0.97 -1.30 -4.02
CA THR A 149 0.64 -2.41 -4.93
C THR A 149 -0.83 -2.40 -5.29
N GLY A 150 -1.16 -2.98 -6.42
CA GLY A 150 -2.50 -2.92 -7.00
C GLY A 150 -2.75 -1.62 -7.77
N GLU A 151 -3.87 -0.95 -7.54
CA GLU A 151 -4.29 0.28 -8.23
C GLU A 151 -3.58 1.54 -7.70
N ALA A 152 -2.27 1.59 -7.83
CA ALA A 152 -1.44 2.67 -7.27
C ALA A 152 -1.62 4.03 -7.97
N LYS A 153 -1.96 4.04 -9.26
CA LYS A 153 -1.91 5.24 -10.12
C LYS A 153 -2.81 6.41 -9.68
N TYR A 154 -3.94 6.13 -9.03
CA TYR A 154 -4.88 7.18 -8.62
C TYR A 154 -4.54 7.80 -7.26
N GLY A 155 -3.95 7.03 -6.35
CA GLY A 155 -3.51 7.51 -5.04
C GLY A 155 -2.11 8.11 -5.05
N LYS A 156 -1.22 7.63 -5.93
CA LYS A 156 0.18 8.06 -6.01
C LYS A 156 0.37 9.58 -6.15
N PRO A 157 -0.35 10.32 -7.01
CA PRO A 157 -0.17 11.76 -7.15
C PRO A 157 -0.42 12.57 -5.87
N ILE A 158 -1.21 12.04 -4.95
CA ILE A 158 -1.46 12.66 -3.65
C ILE A 158 -0.28 12.39 -2.71
N ILE A 159 0.15 11.13 -2.63
CA ILE A 159 1.25 10.71 -1.78
C ILE A 159 2.55 11.42 -2.16
N ASP A 160 2.87 11.49 -3.47
CA ASP A 160 4.06 12.18 -3.99
C ASP A 160 4.14 13.66 -3.60
N ARG A 161 2.97 14.33 -3.40
CA ARG A 161 2.92 15.76 -3.04
C ARG A 161 3.00 16.02 -1.55
N VAL A 162 2.59 15.06 -0.74
CA VAL A 162 2.37 15.26 0.70
C VAL A 162 3.44 14.58 1.54
N ILE A 163 3.91 13.40 1.11
CA ILE A 163 4.79 12.57 1.92
C ILE A 163 6.26 12.94 1.72
N SER A 164 6.91 13.16 2.84
CA SER A 164 8.36 13.29 2.98
C SER A 164 8.81 12.44 4.18
N PRO A 165 10.10 12.15 4.36
CA PRO A 165 10.60 11.39 5.51
C PRO A 165 10.29 12.04 6.86
N THR A 166 9.98 13.34 6.89
CA THR A 166 9.66 14.11 8.10
C THR A 166 8.16 14.34 8.30
N THR A 167 7.32 13.82 7.43
CA THR A 167 5.86 13.86 7.60
C THR A 167 5.47 13.10 8.87
N THR A 168 4.55 13.66 9.66
CA THR A 168 4.07 13.02 10.89
C THR A 168 3.22 11.77 10.59
N LEU A 169 3.15 10.84 11.54
CA LEU A 169 2.26 9.67 11.43
C LEU A 169 0.79 10.09 11.23
N ALA A 170 0.35 11.18 11.87
CA ALA A 170 -1.00 11.70 11.74
C ALA A 170 -1.27 12.24 10.33
N ASP A 171 -0.35 12.99 9.74
CA ASP A 171 -0.49 13.52 8.39
C ASP A 171 -0.38 12.43 7.33
N ALA A 172 0.51 11.47 7.51
CA ALA A 172 0.60 10.30 6.64
C ALA A 172 -0.69 9.46 6.66
N THR A 173 -1.31 9.31 7.83
CA THR A 173 -2.61 8.64 7.97
C THR A 173 -3.71 9.35 7.17
N LYS A 174 -3.79 10.69 7.27
CA LYS A 174 -4.74 11.48 6.46
C LYS A 174 -4.44 11.35 4.97
N CYS A 175 -3.17 11.46 4.59
CA CYS A 175 -2.74 11.34 3.20
C CYS A 175 -3.12 9.98 2.58
N ILE A 176 -2.90 8.88 3.31
CA ILE A 176 -3.32 7.54 2.88
C ILE A 176 -4.85 7.51 2.67
N LEU A 177 -5.64 7.99 3.61
CA LEU A 177 -7.10 7.97 3.49
C LEU A 177 -7.61 8.80 2.31
N VAL A 178 -7.01 9.97 2.05
CA VAL A 178 -7.28 10.78 0.85
C VAL A 178 -6.89 10.03 -0.43
N SER A 179 -5.78 9.31 -0.43
CA SER A 179 -5.36 8.48 -1.56
C SER A 179 -6.35 7.35 -1.86
N PHE A 180 -6.95 6.75 -0.82
CA PHE A 180 -8.04 5.78 -0.97
C PHE A 180 -9.31 6.43 -1.51
N ASP A 181 -9.72 7.60 -1.01
CA ASP A 181 -10.88 8.35 -1.55
C ASP A 181 -10.74 8.57 -3.05
N SER A 182 -9.58 9.09 -3.49
CA SER A 182 -9.30 9.34 -4.89
C SER A 182 -9.27 8.08 -5.74
N THR A 183 -8.74 6.99 -5.19
CA THR A 183 -8.70 5.69 -5.90
C THR A 183 -10.10 5.12 -6.05
N MET A 184 -10.91 5.13 -5.01
CA MET A 184 -12.29 4.62 -5.04
C MET A 184 -13.21 5.43 -5.97
N ARG A 185 -12.97 6.73 -6.14
CA ARG A 185 -13.70 7.57 -7.11
C ARG A 185 -13.40 7.21 -8.55
N SER A 186 -12.20 6.72 -8.82
CA SER A 186 -11.71 6.43 -10.17
C SER A 186 -11.72 4.95 -10.53
N ASN A 187 -11.86 4.05 -9.55
CA ASN A 187 -11.85 2.61 -9.75
C ASN A 187 -12.80 1.88 -8.80
N LEU A 188 -13.90 1.37 -9.35
CA LEU A 188 -14.94 0.64 -8.61
C LEU A 188 -14.45 -0.68 -7.99
N SER A 189 -13.33 -1.23 -8.44
CA SER A 189 -12.77 -2.48 -7.91
C SER A 189 -12.08 -2.30 -6.56
N VAL A 190 -11.76 -1.06 -6.18
CA VAL A 190 -11.23 -0.68 -4.86
C VAL A 190 -12.37 -0.11 -4.03
N GLY A 191 -12.48 -0.52 -2.78
CA GLY A 191 -13.58 -0.03 -1.95
C GLY A 191 -13.55 -0.47 -0.50
N MET A 192 -14.47 0.10 0.24
CA MET A 192 -14.67 -0.19 1.66
C MET A 192 -14.96 -1.68 1.92
N PRO A 193 -14.56 -2.16 3.09
CA PRO A 193 -13.82 -1.50 4.18
C PRO A 193 -12.35 -1.22 3.85
N ILE A 194 -11.78 -0.18 4.49
CA ILE A 194 -10.33 0.10 4.49
C ILE A 194 -9.78 -0.32 5.86
N ASP A 195 -8.78 -1.19 5.85
CA ASP A 195 -8.00 -1.55 7.03
C ASP A 195 -6.76 -0.66 7.11
N LEU A 196 -6.50 -0.05 8.26
CA LEU A 196 -5.37 0.84 8.51
C LEU A 196 -4.68 0.49 9.82
N VAL A 197 -3.35 0.51 9.77
CA VAL A 197 -2.45 0.34 10.92
C VAL A 197 -1.48 1.51 10.98
N CYS A 198 -1.27 2.05 12.18
CA CYS A 198 -0.23 3.01 12.48
C CYS A 198 0.69 2.41 13.56
N TYR A 199 1.97 2.28 13.23
CA TYR A 199 3.02 1.77 14.08
C TYR A 199 4.00 2.88 14.42
N GLU A 200 4.22 3.14 15.71
CA GLU A 200 5.21 4.10 16.18
C GLU A 200 6.56 3.40 16.37
N ARG A 201 7.64 4.03 15.87
CA ARG A 201 9.01 3.53 15.99
C ARG A 201 9.34 3.13 17.41
N ASP A 202 9.99 1.98 17.58
CA ASP A 202 10.50 1.41 18.84
C ASP A 202 9.42 1.07 19.88
N SER A 203 8.12 1.24 19.56
CA SER A 203 7.03 0.87 20.48
C SER A 203 6.88 -0.65 20.64
N LEU A 204 7.27 -1.42 19.63
CA LEU A 204 7.12 -2.88 19.53
C LEU A 204 5.70 -3.37 19.88
N GLN A 205 4.73 -2.53 19.59
CA GLN A 205 3.30 -2.80 19.69
C GLN A 205 2.53 -1.88 18.74
N LEU A 206 1.37 -2.30 18.27
CA LEU A 206 0.55 -1.46 17.41
C LEU A 206 -0.09 -0.34 18.22
N ARG A 207 0.16 0.90 17.82
CA ARG A 207 -0.46 2.08 18.43
C ARG A 207 -1.92 2.20 18.02
N MET A 208 -2.23 1.94 16.75
CA MET A 208 -3.57 2.04 16.20
C MET A 208 -3.80 0.98 15.13
N ARG A 209 -4.93 0.31 15.24
CA ARG A 209 -5.51 -0.53 14.19
C ARG A 209 -6.97 -0.16 14.04
N ARG A 210 -7.38 0.30 12.85
CA ARG A 210 -8.74 0.75 12.60
C ARG A 210 -9.24 0.23 11.26
N ARG A 211 -10.50 -0.15 11.23
CA ARG A 211 -11.24 -0.49 10.02
C ARG A 211 -12.30 0.58 9.75
N PHE A 212 -12.22 1.21 8.59
CA PHE A 212 -13.19 2.17 8.12
C PHE A 212 -14.22 1.44 7.28
N GLY A 213 -15.45 1.37 7.76
CA GLY A 213 -16.57 0.74 7.04
C GLY A 213 -17.33 1.74 6.18
N THR A 214 -18.29 1.23 5.41
CA THR A 214 -19.26 2.08 4.70
C THR A 214 -20.03 2.94 5.70
N GLY A 215 -20.04 4.26 5.48
CA GLY A 215 -20.70 5.21 6.40
C GLY A 215 -19.84 5.67 7.57
N ASP A 216 -18.54 5.37 7.62
CA ASP A 216 -17.65 5.93 8.66
C ASP A 216 -17.66 7.46 8.58
N ALA A 217 -18.06 8.10 9.67
CA ALA A 217 -18.28 9.57 9.73
C ALA A 217 -16.98 10.36 9.53
N TYR A 218 -15.85 9.86 10.06
CA TYR A 218 -14.56 10.53 9.88
C TYR A 218 -14.11 10.47 8.42
N PHE A 219 -14.23 9.31 7.79
CA PHE A 219 -13.86 9.16 6.37
C PHE A 219 -14.76 10.01 5.47
N ALA A 220 -16.07 10.05 5.75
CA ALA A 220 -17.01 10.88 4.99
C ALA A 220 -16.68 12.38 5.10
N ALA A 221 -16.37 12.88 6.31
CA ALA A 221 -15.96 14.27 6.51
C ALA A 221 -14.65 14.58 5.78
N LEU A 222 -13.63 13.72 5.91
CA LEU A 222 -12.35 13.86 5.22
C LEU A 222 -12.52 13.93 3.69
N SER A 223 -13.34 13.06 3.11
CA SER A 223 -13.65 13.03 1.67
C SER A 223 -14.34 14.32 1.21
N ALA A 224 -15.30 14.83 2.00
CA ALA A 224 -16.02 16.07 1.71
C ALA A 224 -15.11 17.29 1.76
N GLU A 225 -14.33 17.44 2.83
CA GLU A 225 -13.38 18.55 3.01
C GLU A 225 -12.27 18.55 1.95
N TRP A 226 -11.73 17.37 1.62
CA TRP A 226 -10.76 17.23 0.54
C TRP A 226 -11.33 17.69 -0.80
N SER A 227 -12.55 17.26 -1.12
CA SER A 227 -13.21 17.60 -2.38
C SER A 227 -13.49 19.10 -2.48
N GLU A 228 -13.90 19.76 -1.38
CA GLU A 228 -14.10 21.22 -1.36
C GLU A 228 -12.77 21.98 -1.44
N GLY A 229 -11.75 21.52 -0.70
CA GLY A 229 -10.41 22.10 -0.75
C GLY A 229 -9.81 22.08 -2.15
N VAL A 230 -9.92 20.96 -2.87
CA VAL A 230 -9.45 20.86 -4.27
C VAL A 230 -10.20 21.82 -5.19
N ARG A 231 -11.54 21.94 -5.08
CA ARG A 231 -12.34 22.89 -5.86
C ARG A 231 -11.98 24.34 -5.54
N LYS A 232 -11.71 24.66 -4.28
CA LYS A 232 -11.28 25.99 -3.86
C LYS A 232 -9.94 26.35 -4.50
N VAL A 233 -8.93 25.52 -4.34
CA VAL A 233 -7.60 25.74 -4.93
C VAL A 233 -7.69 25.87 -6.44
N PHE A 234 -8.48 25.00 -7.10
CA PHE A 234 -8.67 25.06 -8.56
C PHE A 234 -9.21 26.41 -9.03
N ARG A 235 -10.18 27.01 -8.30
CA ARG A 235 -10.73 28.33 -8.64
C ARG A 235 -9.72 29.47 -8.44
N GLU A 236 -8.72 29.28 -7.60
CA GLU A 236 -7.68 30.27 -7.30
C GLU A 236 -6.48 30.18 -8.27
N LEU A 237 -6.43 29.16 -9.13
CA LEU A 237 -5.37 29.04 -10.14
C LEU A 237 -5.50 30.16 -11.18
N PRO A 238 -4.35 30.66 -11.70
CA PRO A 238 -4.36 31.70 -12.72
C PRO A 238 -5.05 31.22 -14.00
N GLU A 239 -5.90 32.08 -14.57
CA GLU A 239 -6.58 31.81 -15.84
C GLU A 239 -5.62 31.88 -17.03
N LEU A 240 -5.82 30.99 -17.99
CA LEU A 240 -5.13 31.07 -19.28
C LEU A 240 -5.65 32.27 -20.07
N LYS A 241 -4.78 33.20 -20.40
CA LYS A 241 -5.13 34.33 -21.28
C LYS A 241 -5.26 33.84 -22.72
N TRP A 242 -6.49 33.74 -23.21
CA TRP A 242 -6.80 33.28 -24.59
C TRP A 242 -6.54 34.35 -25.63
N ASP A 243 -6.58 35.66 -25.23
CA ASP A 243 -6.49 36.85 -26.09
C ASP A 243 -5.09 37.47 -26.10
N ALA A 244 -4.02 36.64 -26.09
CA ALA A 244 -2.71 37.17 -26.42
C ALA A 244 -2.71 37.62 -27.91
N PRO A 245 -2.53 38.92 -28.21
CA PRO A 245 -2.54 39.40 -29.61
C PRO A 245 -1.48 38.65 -30.40
N ALA A 246 -1.78 38.40 -31.69
CA ALA A 246 -0.94 37.61 -32.61
C ALA A 246 0.50 38.17 -32.78
N ALA A 247 0.82 39.33 -32.20
CA ALA A 247 2.15 39.95 -32.23
C ALA A 247 3.24 39.13 -31.50
N ASP A 248 2.90 38.43 -30.44
CA ASP A 248 3.92 37.70 -29.68
C ASP A 248 4.38 36.35 -30.34
N ARG A 249 3.66 35.91 -31.37
CA ARG A 249 4.01 34.65 -32.10
C ARG A 249 5.14 34.84 -33.11
N VAL A 250 5.47 36.08 -33.50
CA VAL A 250 6.46 36.34 -34.54
C VAL A 250 7.89 36.47 -33.98
N GLU A 251 8.02 36.90 -32.72
CA GLU A 251 9.35 37.08 -32.13
C GLU A 251 10.04 35.73 -31.69
N GLU A 252 9.27 34.72 -31.38
CA GLU A 252 9.84 33.42 -30.96
C GLU A 252 10.42 32.59 -32.13
N GLN A 253 9.90 32.82 -33.36
CA GLN A 253 10.47 32.15 -34.55
C GLN A 253 11.73 32.85 -35.10
N GLY A 254 11.93 34.11 -34.80
CA GLY A 254 13.11 34.91 -35.25
C GLY A 254 14.39 34.62 -34.45
N ARG A 255 14.30 34.05 -33.25
CA ARG A 255 15.46 33.69 -32.40
C ARG A 255 16.06 32.30 -32.61
N ARG A 256 15.45 31.46 -33.45
CA ARG A 256 15.96 30.11 -33.76
C ARG A 256 16.79 30.02 -35.03
N HIS A 257 17.05 31.14 -35.69
CA HIS A 257 17.84 31.18 -36.93
C HIS A 257 18.90 32.31 -36.92
N ARG A 258 19.55 32.55 -35.76
CA ARG A 258 20.80 33.28 -35.72
C ARG A 258 21.81 32.58 -34.82
#